data_efaaf7383648a94505fc99ff050c52f4
#
_entry.id   efaaf7383648a94505fc99ff050c52f4
#
_cell.length_a   1.000
_cell.length_b   1.000
_cell.length_c   1.000
_cell.angle_alpha   90.00
_cell.angle_beta   90.00
_cell.angle_gamma   90.00
#
_symmetry.space_group_name_H-M   'P 1'
#
loop_
_entity.id
_entity.type
_entity.pdbx_description
1 polymer ?
#
loop_
_entity_poly.entity_id
_entity_poly.type
_entity_poly.pdbx_seq_one_letter_code
_entity_poly.pdbx_strand_id
1 'polypeptide(L)'
;MKAASRDSLSVSLREVLEADLQTLFEYQLDPESLRMAAFPSRDRNAFMAHWHKILADASVTAATVLFNGVVAGDIVSWEQDGEREVGYWIGRTYWGKGIATEALSQFLEHLDGPPLSAHVAKHNVGSLRVLEKCGFTIVGEGKHGDVDELILFRER
;
A
#
# COMPACT_ATOMS: atom_id res chain seq x y z
N MET A 1 6.42 24.73 20.34
CA MET A 1 6.08 24.02 20.06
C MET A 1 6.61 23.41 19.49
N LYS A 2 6.65 23.18 19.35
CA LYS A 2 6.89 22.51 18.79
C LYS A 2 6.69 21.99 17.94
N ALA A 3 6.58 22.09 17.97
CA ALA A 3 5.97 21.36 17.29
C ALA A 3 6.28 21.03 16.11
N ALA A 4 6.37 21.46 15.59
CA ALA A 4 6.59 21.26 14.38
C ALA A 4 7.10 20.05 14.05
N SER A 5 7.79 19.68 14.53
CA SER A 5 8.39 18.67 14.13
C SER A 5 7.61 17.53 13.96
N ARG A 6 6.94 17.11 14.75
CA ARG A 6 6.34 15.98 14.62
C ARG A 6 5.37 16.09 13.72
N ASP A 7 4.98 17.10 13.65
CA ASP A 7 4.05 17.28 12.86
C ASP A 7 4.49 17.35 11.56
N SER A 8 5.62 17.36 11.33
CA SER A 8 6.10 17.25 10.05
C SER A 8 5.53 16.04 9.40
N LEU A 9 5.06 15.10 10.12
CA LEU A 9 4.45 13.95 9.51
C LEU A 9 2.94 14.10 9.54
N SER A 10 2.42 14.76 8.55
CA SER A 10 0.99 14.94 8.43
C SER A 10 0.45 14.01 7.37
N VAL A 11 0.08 12.80 7.78
CA VAL A 11 -0.45 11.78 6.90
C VAL A 11 -1.94 11.63 7.13
N SER A 12 -2.71 11.62 6.06
CA SER A 12 -4.15 11.38 6.16
C SER A 12 -4.59 10.49 5.01
N LEU A 13 -5.77 9.91 5.15
CA LEU A 13 -6.36 9.06 4.14
C LEU A 13 -7.70 9.64 3.73
N ARG A 14 -8.05 9.46 2.46
CA ARG A 14 -9.40 9.76 1.98
C ARG A 14 -9.75 8.80 0.86
N GLU A 15 -11.00 8.79 0.44
CA GLU A 15 -11.35 7.90 -0.66
C GLU A 15 -10.63 8.33 -1.92
N VAL A 16 -10.40 7.37 -2.80
CA VAL A 16 -9.69 7.61 -4.06
C VAL A 16 -10.61 8.35 -5.02
N LEU A 17 -10.09 9.42 -5.61
CA LEU A 17 -10.82 10.20 -6.59
C LEU A 17 -10.27 9.92 -7.98
N GLU A 18 -11.09 10.11 -8.98
CA GLU A 18 -10.65 9.93 -10.37
C GLU A 18 -9.40 10.78 -10.65
N ALA A 19 -9.36 11.99 -10.11
CA ALA A 19 -8.23 12.89 -10.33
C ALA A 19 -6.92 12.39 -9.74
N ASP A 20 -6.96 11.45 -8.81
CA ASP A 20 -5.75 10.90 -8.20
C ASP A 20 -5.05 9.91 -9.11
N LEU A 21 -5.78 9.29 -10.03
CA LEU A 21 -5.28 8.13 -10.75
C LEU A 21 -4.08 8.44 -11.62
N GLN A 22 -4.00 9.63 -12.20
CA GLN A 22 -2.86 9.99 -13.03
C GLN A 22 -1.58 10.02 -12.19
N THR A 23 -1.65 10.62 -11.00
CA THR A 23 -0.49 10.68 -10.10
C THR A 23 -0.09 9.30 -9.62
N LEU A 24 -1.08 8.47 -9.26
CA LEU A 24 -0.79 7.11 -8.82
C LEU A 24 -0.16 6.30 -9.95
N PHE A 25 -0.62 6.51 -11.18
CA PHE A 25 -0.03 5.85 -12.33
C PHE A 25 1.45 6.24 -12.48
N GLU A 26 1.75 7.53 -12.33
CA GLU A 26 3.13 8.01 -12.48
C GLU A 26 4.05 7.42 -11.43
N TYR A 27 3.55 7.21 -10.21
CA TYR A 27 4.37 6.60 -9.17
C TYR A 27 4.77 5.16 -9.51
N GLN A 28 3.95 4.42 -10.22
CA GLN A 28 4.31 3.05 -10.55
C GLN A 28 5.18 2.95 -11.80
N LEU A 29 5.55 4.07 -12.42
CA LEU A 29 6.49 4.03 -13.53
C LEU A 29 7.94 4.09 -13.06
N ASP A 30 8.17 4.41 -11.79
CA ASP A 30 9.53 4.53 -11.27
C ASP A 30 10.20 3.15 -11.25
N PRO A 31 11.36 2.99 -11.92
CA PRO A 31 12.01 1.68 -12.00
C PRO A 31 12.38 1.09 -10.65
N GLU A 32 12.83 1.91 -9.71
CA GLU A 32 13.20 1.40 -8.39
C GLU A 32 11.98 0.91 -7.63
N SER A 33 10.85 1.62 -7.74
CA SER A 33 9.62 1.18 -7.09
C SER A 33 9.16 -0.16 -7.66
N LEU A 34 9.26 -0.33 -8.98
CA LEU A 34 8.88 -1.59 -9.62
C LEU A 34 9.80 -2.72 -9.19
N ARG A 35 11.10 -2.44 -9.05
CA ARG A 35 12.05 -3.46 -8.63
C ARG A 35 11.74 -3.90 -7.20
N MET A 36 11.47 -2.95 -6.31
CA MET A 36 11.18 -3.28 -4.91
C MET A 36 9.88 -4.05 -4.77
N ALA A 37 8.86 -3.66 -5.51
CA ALA A 37 7.58 -4.36 -5.46
C ALA A 37 7.61 -5.68 -6.22
N ALA A 38 8.61 -5.87 -7.07
CA ALA A 38 8.72 -7.03 -7.95
C ALA A 38 7.46 -7.19 -8.79
N PHE A 39 7.02 -6.09 -9.37
CA PHE A 39 5.73 -6.03 -10.02
C PHE A 39 5.89 -5.41 -11.41
N PRO A 40 5.29 -5.98 -12.46
CA PRO A 40 5.41 -5.38 -13.78
C PRO A 40 4.54 -4.13 -13.85
N SER A 41 5.04 -3.12 -14.55
CA SER A 41 4.26 -1.91 -14.70
C SER A 41 3.11 -2.17 -15.68
N ARG A 42 2.00 -1.49 -15.47
CA ARG A 42 0.88 -1.51 -16.39
C ARG A 42 0.99 -0.26 -17.25
N ASP A 43 0.57 -0.37 -18.53
CA ASP A 43 0.46 0.84 -19.32
C ASP A 43 -0.72 1.66 -18.78
N ARG A 44 -0.86 2.89 -19.25
CA ARG A 44 -1.85 3.80 -18.70
C ARG A 44 -3.27 3.27 -18.84
N ASN A 45 -3.61 2.71 -19.98
CA ASN A 45 -4.97 2.19 -20.19
C ASN A 45 -5.26 1.02 -19.26
N ALA A 46 -4.31 0.10 -19.11
CA ALA A 46 -4.48 -1.04 -18.23
C ALA A 46 -4.55 -0.61 -16.77
N PHE A 47 -3.78 0.39 -16.38
CA PHE A 47 -3.80 0.92 -15.02
C PHE A 47 -5.15 1.56 -14.71
N MET A 48 -5.65 2.39 -15.63
CA MET A 48 -6.95 3.05 -15.41
C MET A 48 -8.07 2.03 -15.34
N ALA A 49 -8.06 1.04 -16.24
CA ALA A 49 -9.08 0.00 -16.22
C ALA A 49 -9.07 -0.79 -14.92
N HIS A 50 -7.88 -1.11 -14.42
CA HIS A 50 -7.73 -1.83 -13.17
C HIS A 50 -8.31 -1.03 -12.00
N TRP A 51 -7.97 0.27 -11.92
CA TRP A 51 -8.48 1.11 -10.84
C TRP A 51 -9.98 1.33 -10.92
N HIS A 52 -10.51 1.51 -12.13
CA HIS A 52 -11.96 1.66 -12.27
C HIS A 52 -12.68 0.38 -11.81
N LYS A 53 -12.08 -0.78 -12.08
CA LYS A 53 -12.65 -2.04 -11.66
C LYS A 53 -12.64 -2.17 -10.14
N ILE A 54 -11.53 -1.89 -9.47
CA ILE A 54 -11.47 -2.04 -8.03
C ILE A 54 -12.32 -0.99 -7.31
N LEU A 55 -12.42 0.20 -7.85
CA LEU A 55 -13.27 1.24 -7.22
C LEU A 55 -14.75 0.92 -7.34
N ALA A 56 -15.13 0.11 -8.33
CA ALA A 56 -16.52 -0.31 -8.50
C ALA A 56 -16.85 -1.56 -7.69
N ASP A 57 -15.86 -2.20 -7.07
CA ASP A 57 -16.06 -3.46 -6.37
C ASP A 57 -16.32 -3.18 -4.89
N ALA A 58 -17.52 -3.50 -4.43
CA ALA A 58 -17.92 -3.21 -3.05
C ALA A 58 -17.11 -3.99 -2.01
N SER A 59 -16.46 -5.08 -2.41
CA SER A 59 -15.65 -5.87 -1.47
C SER A 59 -14.25 -5.29 -1.29
N VAL A 60 -13.87 -4.29 -2.08
CA VAL A 60 -12.54 -3.68 -2.01
C VAL A 60 -12.62 -2.39 -1.22
N THR A 61 -11.68 -2.19 -0.31
CA THR A 61 -11.53 -0.93 0.41
C THR A 61 -10.25 -0.28 -0.09
N ALA A 62 -10.34 0.94 -0.57
CA ALA A 62 -9.17 1.65 -1.12
C ALA A 62 -9.13 3.06 -0.55
N ALA A 63 -7.93 3.58 -0.37
CA ALA A 63 -7.74 4.94 0.11
C ALA A 63 -6.54 5.58 -0.58
N THR A 64 -6.63 6.87 -0.82
CA THR A 64 -5.50 7.67 -1.25
C THR A 64 -4.76 8.14 -0.01
N VAL A 65 -3.45 8.02 -0.02
CA VAL A 65 -2.59 8.49 1.06
C VAL A 65 -2.15 9.91 0.74
N LEU A 66 -2.40 10.82 1.66
CA LEU A 66 -1.98 12.21 1.52
C LEU A 66 -0.87 12.52 2.51
N PHE A 67 0.12 13.24 2.05
CA PHE A 67 1.19 13.74 2.91
C PHE A 67 1.18 15.25 2.78
N ASN A 68 0.84 15.93 3.85
CA ASN A 68 0.68 17.39 3.85
C ASN A 68 -0.26 17.85 2.73
N GLY A 69 -1.33 17.09 2.52
CA GLY A 69 -2.35 17.43 1.53
C GLY A 69 -2.03 17.03 0.11
N VAL A 70 -0.87 16.41 -0.14
CA VAL A 70 -0.45 16.02 -1.49
C VAL A 70 -0.56 14.51 -1.65
N VAL A 71 -1.03 14.05 -2.80
CA VAL A 71 -1.17 12.62 -3.07
C VAL A 71 0.20 11.96 -3.03
N ALA A 72 0.42 11.08 -2.06
CA ALA A 72 1.68 10.39 -1.87
C ALA A 72 1.61 8.91 -2.22
N GLY A 73 0.42 8.35 -2.34
CA GLY A 73 0.28 6.93 -2.65
C GLY A 73 -1.13 6.42 -2.40
N ASP A 74 -1.24 5.11 -2.30
CA ASP A 74 -2.53 4.46 -2.06
C ASP A 74 -2.39 3.23 -1.17
N ILE A 75 -3.51 2.82 -0.56
CA ILE A 75 -3.61 1.56 0.19
C ILE A 75 -4.90 0.88 -0.25
N VAL A 76 -4.83 -0.43 -0.48
CA VAL A 76 -5.98 -1.20 -0.94
C VAL A 76 -6.06 -2.50 -0.15
N SER A 77 -7.28 -2.89 0.22
CA SER A 77 -7.55 -4.20 0.80
C SER A 77 -8.59 -4.91 -0.04
N TRP A 78 -8.36 -6.18 -0.34
CA TRP A 78 -9.23 -6.97 -1.19
C TRP A 78 -9.31 -8.40 -0.67
N GLU A 79 -10.27 -9.17 -1.19
CA GLU A 79 -10.39 -10.58 -0.84
C GLU A 79 -9.88 -11.43 -1.97
N GLN A 80 -9.15 -12.47 -1.63
CA GLN A 80 -8.63 -13.42 -2.60
C GLN A 80 -8.57 -14.79 -1.95
N ASP A 81 -9.24 -15.77 -2.57
CA ASP A 81 -9.24 -17.14 -2.08
C ASP A 81 -9.67 -17.25 -0.63
N GLY A 82 -10.66 -16.46 -0.25
CA GLY A 82 -11.20 -16.52 1.11
C GLY A 82 -10.41 -15.77 2.16
N GLU A 83 -9.34 -15.12 1.76
CA GLU A 83 -8.52 -14.33 2.68
C GLU A 83 -8.57 -12.86 2.28
N ARG A 84 -8.43 -12.00 3.27
CA ARG A 84 -8.37 -10.56 3.00
C ARG A 84 -6.91 -10.14 3.00
N GLU A 85 -6.52 -9.45 1.95
CA GLU A 85 -5.14 -9.02 1.78
C GLU A 85 -5.07 -7.50 1.79
N VAL A 86 -3.89 -6.97 2.05
CA VAL A 86 -3.64 -5.54 2.00
C VAL A 86 -2.35 -5.28 1.25
N GLY A 87 -2.34 -4.19 0.47
CA GLY A 87 -1.15 -3.73 -0.22
C GLY A 87 -1.16 -2.23 -0.31
N TYR A 88 0.00 -1.65 -0.55
CA TYR A 88 0.09 -0.20 -0.68
C TYR A 88 1.24 0.17 -1.61
N TRP A 89 1.18 1.38 -2.14
CA TRP A 89 2.21 1.91 -3.01
C TRP A 89 2.46 3.36 -2.62
N ILE A 90 3.68 3.68 -2.23
CA ILE A 90 4.05 5.04 -1.85
C ILE A 90 5.06 5.56 -2.88
N GLY A 91 4.84 6.76 -3.38
CA GLY A 91 5.74 7.37 -4.34
C GLY A 91 7.15 7.46 -3.79
N ARG A 92 8.13 7.19 -4.64
CA ARG A 92 9.52 7.07 -4.19
C ARG A 92 10.04 8.32 -3.46
N THR A 93 9.62 9.50 -3.89
CA THR A 93 10.01 10.75 -3.25
C THR A 93 9.63 10.79 -1.77
N TYR A 94 8.64 10.00 -1.39
CA TYR A 94 8.11 9.99 -0.03
C TYR A 94 8.63 8.84 0.82
N TRP A 95 9.57 8.04 0.29
CA TRP A 95 10.13 6.94 1.06
C TRP A 95 11.02 7.46 2.19
N GLY A 96 11.16 6.66 3.24
CA GLY A 96 12.06 6.98 4.33
C GLY A 96 11.56 8.04 5.29
N LYS A 97 10.28 8.37 5.22
CA LYS A 97 9.69 9.41 6.07
C LYS A 97 8.67 8.87 7.06
N GLY A 98 8.44 7.56 7.08
CA GLY A 98 7.45 6.96 7.97
C GLY A 98 6.03 7.07 7.46
N ILE A 99 5.82 7.53 6.23
CA ILE A 99 4.48 7.75 5.68
C ILE A 99 3.73 6.44 5.54
N ALA A 100 4.38 5.40 5.01
CA ALA A 100 3.71 4.12 4.81
C ALA A 100 3.25 3.53 6.14
N THR A 101 4.09 3.60 7.18
CA THR A 101 3.74 3.07 8.49
C THR A 101 2.54 3.81 9.07
N GLU A 102 2.55 5.13 9.00
CA GLU A 102 1.44 5.92 9.54
C GLU A 102 0.16 5.66 8.73
N ALA A 103 0.27 5.62 7.41
CA ALA A 103 -0.89 5.39 6.55
C ALA A 103 -1.50 4.01 6.82
N LEU A 104 -0.68 2.98 6.91
CA LEU A 104 -1.18 1.64 7.17
C LEU A 104 -1.82 1.57 8.55
N SER A 105 -1.22 2.19 9.54
CA SER A 105 -1.78 2.23 10.90
C SER A 105 -3.18 2.84 10.88
N GLN A 106 -3.36 3.98 10.20
CA GLN A 106 -4.67 4.62 10.10
C GLN A 106 -5.67 3.76 9.34
N PHE A 107 -5.21 3.13 8.26
CA PHE A 107 -6.07 2.30 7.44
C PHE A 107 -6.61 1.13 8.27
N LEU A 108 -5.75 0.50 9.07
CA LEU A 108 -6.15 -0.65 9.89
C LEU A 108 -7.15 -0.25 10.96
N GLU A 109 -7.07 0.96 11.47
CA GLU A 109 -8.02 1.43 12.48
C GLU A 109 -9.44 1.52 11.94
N HIS A 110 -9.58 1.75 10.64
CA HIS A 110 -10.89 1.94 10.04
C HIS A 110 -11.37 0.71 9.27
N LEU A 111 -10.58 -0.35 9.26
CA LEU A 111 -10.91 -1.54 8.49
C LEU A 111 -11.48 -2.60 9.41
N ASP A 112 -12.76 -2.90 9.21
CA ASP A 112 -13.40 -3.97 9.97
C ASP A 112 -13.30 -5.26 9.20
N GLY A 113 -13.46 -6.36 9.89
CA GLY A 113 -13.58 -7.64 9.22
C GLY A 113 -12.50 -8.63 9.63
N PRO A 114 -12.24 -9.61 8.78
CA PRO A 114 -11.36 -10.72 9.12
C PRO A 114 -9.90 -10.27 9.26
N PRO A 115 -9.05 -11.17 9.76
CA PRO A 115 -7.62 -10.91 9.79
C PRO A 115 -7.07 -10.62 8.41
N LEU A 116 -5.90 -10.02 8.35
CA LEU A 116 -5.29 -9.58 7.11
C LEU A 116 -4.00 -10.32 6.82
N SER A 117 -3.78 -10.58 5.54
CA SER A 117 -2.53 -11.12 5.03
C SER A 117 -1.87 -10.10 4.13
N ALA A 118 -0.56 -10.18 4.00
CA ALA A 118 0.19 -9.37 3.05
C ALA A 118 1.29 -10.21 2.43
N HIS A 119 1.53 -10.01 1.15
CA HIS A 119 2.60 -10.70 0.42
C HIS A 119 3.63 -9.67 0.02
N VAL A 120 4.89 -9.91 0.33
CA VAL A 120 5.95 -8.94 0.10
C VAL A 120 7.15 -9.64 -0.50
N ALA A 121 7.72 -9.08 -1.57
CA ALA A 121 8.96 -9.60 -2.13
C ALA A 121 10.02 -9.63 -1.02
N LYS A 122 10.75 -10.73 -0.95
CA LYS A 122 11.68 -10.96 0.16
C LYS A 122 12.76 -9.89 0.23
N HIS A 123 13.12 -9.30 -0.88
CA HIS A 123 14.14 -8.24 -0.91
C HIS A 123 13.59 -6.87 -0.52
N ASN A 124 12.29 -6.71 -0.38
CA ASN A 124 11.69 -5.42 -0.05
C ASN A 124 11.68 -5.20 1.46
N VAL A 125 12.86 -4.94 2.00
CA VAL A 125 13.06 -4.82 3.45
C VAL A 125 12.26 -3.66 4.03
N GLY A 126 12.14 -2.58 3.29
CA GLY A 126 11.37 -1.41 3.76
C GLY A 126 9.91 -1.76 4.01
N SER A 127 9.29 -2.48 3.08
CA SER A 127 7.91 -2.88 3.26
C SER A 127 7.74 -3.89 4.39
N LEU A 128 8.70 -4.80 4.55
CA LEU A 128 8.66 -5.74 5.67
C LEU A 128 8.65 -5.01 7.00
N ARG A 129 9.49 -3.97 7.14
CA ARG A 129 9.53 -3.19 8.38
C ARG A 129 8.23 -2.46 8.64
N VAL A 130 7.61 -1.91 7.61
CA VAL A 130 6.34 -1.21 7.74
C VAL A 130 5.27 -2.19 8.28
N LEU A 131 5.19 -3.35 7.67
CA LEU A 131 4.20 -4.35 8.08
C LEU A 131 4.44 -4.82 9.51
N GLU A 132 5.70 -5.10 9.86
CA GLU A 132 6.00 -5.56 11.21
C GLU A 132 5.70 -4.49 12.26
N LYS A 133 5.95 -3.24 11.95
CA LYS A 133 5.61 -2.15 12.87
C LYS A 133 4.11 -2.02 13.07
N CYS A 134 3.33 -2.45 12.08
CA CYS A 134 1.87 -2.39 12.18
C CYS A 134 1.26 -3.71 12.67
N GLY A 135 2.06 -4.60 13.22
CA GLY A 135 1.53 -5.79 13.90
C GLY A 135 1.45 -7.05 13.07
N PHE A 136 2.02 -7.03 11.87
CA PHE A 136 2.06 -8.24 11.04
C PHE A 136 3.27 -9.09 11.43
N THR A 137 3.11 -10.41 11.37
CA THR A 137 4.21 -11.34 11.61
C THR A 137 4.38 -12.23 10.38
N ILE A 138 5.62 -12.65 10.14
CA ILE A 138 5.91 -13.54 9.03
C ILE A 138 5.41 -14.94 9.37
N VAL A 139 4.57 -15.51 8.51
CA VAL A 139 3.99 -16.82 8.74
C VAL A 139 4.39 -17.82 7.66
N GLY A 140 5.04 -17.40 6.59
CA GLY A 140 5.41 -18.33 5.54
C GLY A 140 6.21 -17.67 4.44
N GLU A 141 6.58 -18.49 3.47
CA GLU A 141 7.30 -18.04 2.28
C GLU A 141 6.61 -18.63 1.06
N GLY A 142 6.80 -17.98 -0.07
CA GLY A 142 6.23 -18.46 -1.32
C GLY A 142 6.97 -17.86 -2.49
N LYS A 143 6.38 -18.02 -3.66
CA LYS A 143 6.93 -17.45 -4.88
C LYS A 143 5.81 -16.81 -5.67
N HIS A 144 6.12 -15.71 -6.29
CA HIS A 144 5.23 -15.08 -7.25
C HIS A 144 6.03 -15.01 -8.54
N GLY A 145 5.76 -15.92 -9.47
CA GLY A 145 6.63 -16.10 -10.62
C GLY A 145 7.99 -16.59 -10.15
N ASP A 146 9.05 -15.88 -10.49
CA ASP A 146 10.40 -16.21 -10.07
C ASP A 146 10.85 -15.45 -8.84
N VAL A 147 9.96 -14.68 -8.23
CA VAL A 147 10.31 -13.83 -7.11
C VAL A 147 9.95 -14.50 -5.80
N ASP A 148 10.94 -14.62 -4.90
CA ASP A 148 10.70 -15.13 -3.56
C ASP A 148 9.95 -14.07 -2.76
N GLU A 149 8.92 -14.48 -2.04
CA GLU A 149 8.15 -13.55 -1.22
C GLU A 149 7.95 -14.10 0.18
N LEU A 150 7.66 -13.20 1.10
CA LEU A 150 7.27 -13.54 2.46
C LEU A 150 5.78 -13.29 2.60
N ILE A 151 5.12 -14.14 3.36
CA ILE A 151 3.70 -14.03 3.66
C ILE A 151 3.58 -13.60 5.10
N LEU A 152 2.89 -12.51 5.34
CA LEU A 152 2.70 -11.98 6.67
C LEU A 152 1.23 -11.99 7.04
N PHE A 153 0.98 -12.01 8.34
CA PHE A 153 -0.39 -12.14 8.84
C PHE A 153 -0.56 -11.26 10.07
N ARG A 154 -1.73 -10.64 10.16
CA ARG A 154 -2.10 -9.85 11.33
C ARG A 154 -3.49 -10.26 11.78
N GLU A 155 -3.57 -10.70 13.03
CA GLU A 155 -4.86 -10.96 13.62
C GLU A 155 -5.43 -9.65 13.99
N ARG A 156 -6.70 -9.48 13.93
CA ARG A 156 -7.30 -8.19 14.16
C ARG A 156 -6.81 -7.44 15.36
#